data_57519eae599133318a4409fd99bdd7b7
#
_entry.id   57519eae599133318a4409fd99bdd7b7
#
_cell.length_a   1.000
_cell.length_b   1.000
_cell.length_c   1.000
_cell.angle_alpha   90.00
_cell.angle_beta   90.00
_cell.angle_gamma   90.00
#
_symmetry.space_group_name_H-M   'P 1'
#
loop_
_entity.id
_entity.type
_entity.pdbx_description
1 polymer ?
#
loop_
_entity_poly.entity_id
_entity_poly.type
_entity_poly.pdbx_seq_one_letter_code
_entity_poly.pdbx_strand_id
1 'polypeptide(L)'
;MPLSELWIGLLPDTPVGPVGVGVTTVGVALVSVGRPLELPNAPGSAPQCLQDALEQLIEYFDHRRLVFDLPIDWRGMRPFSLAARKAAQAIPYGQTRTYHELALQLDKPHGARAVGQAMARNPVPILIPCHRVVGADGSLRGFGAPNGIETKARLLLLEGSRLVA
;
A
#
# COMPACT_ATOMS: atom_id res chain seq x y z
N MET A 1 -5.82 15.94 -5.43
CA MET A 1 -6.67 15.20 -6.37
C MET A 1 -8.09 15.27 -5.86
N PRO A 2 -9.06 15.73 -6.65
CA PRO A 2 -10.45 15.75 -6.22
C PRO A 2 -10.98 14.31 -6.09
N LEU A 3 -11.60 13.99 -4.95
CA LEU A 3 -12.19 12.67 -4.66
C LEU A 3 -13.37 12.34 -5.61
N SER A 4 -13.90 13.33 -6.30
CA SER A 4 -14.97 13.20 -7.30
C SER A 4 -14.53 12.55 -8.63
N GLU A 5 -13.24 12.28 -8.80
CA GLU A 5 -12.67 11.68 -10.02
C GLU A 5 -12.28 10.20 -9.82
N LEU A 6 -12.78 9.56 -8.75
CA LEU A 6 -12.47 8.16 -8.44
C LEU A 6 -13.63 7.23 -8.82
N TRP A 7 -13.31 6.14 -9.51
CA TRP A 7 -14.17 4.96 -9.58
C TRP A 7 -13.78 4.01 -8.46
N ILE A 8 -14.77 3.58 -7.69
CA ILE A 8 -14.56 2.82 -6.45
C ILE A 8 -15.00 1.38 -6.63
N GLY A 9 -14.15 0.46 -6.21
CA GLY A 9 -14.44 -0.97 -6.08
C GLY A 9 -14.24 -1.44 -4.64
N LEU A 10 -14.85 -2.55 -4.28
CA LEU A 10 -14.80 -3.13 -2.95
C LEU A 10 -14.59 -4.64 -3.01
N LEU A 11 -13.64 -5.12 -2.23
CA LEU A 11 -13.52 -6.51 -1.80
C LEU A 11 -14.05 -6.59 -0.37
N PRO A 12 -15.25 -7.10 -0.14
CA PRO A 12 -15.90 -7.01 1.17
C PRO A 12 -15.30 -7.97 2.20
N ASP A 13 -14.71 -9.08 1.73
CA ASP A 13 -14.19 -10.14 2.60
C ASP A 13 -12.76 -10.50 2.19
N THR A 14 -11.79 -10.11 3.02
CA THR A 14 -10.37 -10.43 2.84
C THR A 14 -9.74 -10.78 4.20
N PRO A 15 -8.56 -11.41 4.24
CA PRO A 15 -7.85 -11.71 5.49
C PRO A 15 -7.55 -10.49 6.38
N VAL A 16 -7.66 -9.28 5.83
CA VAL A 16 -7.41 -8.01 6.54
C VAL A 16 -8.69 -7.15 6.67
N GLY A 17 -9.85 -7.75 6.47
CA GLY A 17 -11.15 -7.05 6.42
C GLY A 17 -11.45 -6.46 5.05
N PRO A 18 -12.48 -5.60 4.92
CA PRO A 18 -12.85 -5.01 3.64
C PRO A 18 -11.70 -4.22 3.03
N VAL A 19 -11.51 -4.34 1.72
CA VAL A 19 -10.50 -3.57 0.97
C VAL A 19 -11.21 -2.77 -0.12
N GLY A 20 -11.14 -1.45 -0.01
CA GLY A 20 -11.66 -0.53 -1.02
C GLY A 20 -10.54 -0.07 -1.95
N VAL A 21 -10.85 0.03 -3.24
CA VAL A 21 -9.92 0.49 -4.28
C VAL A 21 -10.52 1.68 -5.00
N GLY A 22 -9.76 2.77 -5.13
CA GLY A 22 -10.12 3.93 -5.93
C GLY A 22 -9.14 4.12 -7.08
N VAL A 23 -9.65 4.19 -8.30
CA VAL A 23 -8.86 4.42 -9.50
C VAL A 23 -9.24 5.72 -10.19
N THR A 24 -8.28 6.32 -10.88
CA THR A 24 -8.48 7.43 -11.83
C THR A 24 -8.27 6.90 -13.25
N THR A 25 -8.37 7.77 -14.24
CA THR A 25 -7.98 7.48 -15.61
C THR A 25 -6.48 7.18 -15.78
N VAL A 26 -5.65 7.47 -14.77
CA VAL A 26 -4.19 7.27 -14.79
C VAL A 26 -3.80 5.95 -14.13
N GLY A 27 -4.51 5.53 -13.09
CA GLY A 27 -4.19 4.31 -12.37
C GLY A 27 -4.78 4.26 -10.96
N VAL A 28 -4.32 3.34 -10.14
CA VAL A 28 -4.73 3.19 -8.75
C VAL A 28 -4.24 4.39 -7.94
N ALA A 29 -5.16 5.10 -7.32
CA ALA A 29 -4.89 6.32 -6.57
C ALA A 29 -5.13 6.17 -5.07
N LEU A 30 -5.99 5.24 -4.67
CA LEU A 30 -6.37 5.03 -3.28
C LEU A 30 -6.66 3.55 -3.02
N VAL A 31 -6.17 3.05 -1.90
CA VAL A 31 -6.55 1.74 -1.35
C VAL A 31 -6.87 1.93 0.13
N SER A 32 -8.00 1.44 0.57
CA SER A 32 -8.39 1.38 1.98
C SER A 32 -8.34 -0.05 2.46
N VAL A 33 -7.72 -0.30 3.60
CA VAL A 33 -7.60 -1.64 4.19
C VAL A 33 -8.34 -1.67 5.53
N GLY A 34 -9.16 -2.68 5.75
CA GLY A 34 -9.95 -2.88 6.95
C GLY A 34 -11.22 -2.01 7.03
N ARG A 35 -11.53 -1.26 5.99
CA ARG A 35 -12.77 -0.47 5.88
C ARG A 35 -13.11 -0.20 4.41
N PRO A 36 -14.40 -0.09 4.05
CA PRO A 36 -14.81 0.32 2.71
C PRO A 36 -14.40 1.77 2.42
N LEU A 37 -14.38 2.14 1.16
CA LEU A 37 -14.30 3.53 0.71
C LEU A 37 -15.72 4.07 0.53
N GLU A 38 -16.11 5.00 1.38
CA GLU A 38 -17.42 5.66 1.34
C GLU A 38 -17.30 6.99 0.56
N LEU A 39 -17.06 6.87 -0.74
CA LEU A 39 -16.91 8.01 -1.64
C LEU A 39 -17.86 7.85 -2.83
N PRO A 40 -18.38 8.95 -3.38
CA PRO A 40 -19.16 8.89 -4.62
C PRO A 40 -18.29 8.41 -5.77
N ASN A 41 -18.84 7.57 -6.63
CA ASN A 41 -18.18 7.19 -7.87
C ASN A 41 -18.11 8.36 -8.84
N ALA A 42 -17.02 8.42 -9.60
CA ALA A 42 -16.93 9.29 -10.75
C ALA A 42 -18.02 8.94 -11.80
N PRO A 43 -18.50 9.91 -12.58
CA PRO A 43 -19.48 9.64 -13.61
C PRO A 43 -18.88 8.80 -14.76
N GLY A 44 -19.73 8.05 -15.43
CA GLY A 44 -19.36 7.20 -16.58
C GLY A 44 -18.84 5.84 -16.19
N SER A 45 -18.34 5.11 -17.19
CA SER A 45 -17.81 3.75 -17.01
C SER A 45 -16.46 3.77 -16.31
N ALA A 46 -16.27 2.86 -15.37
CA ALA A 46 -14.98 2.69 -14.68
C ALA A 46 -13.90 2.22 -15.67
N PRO A 47 -12.66 2.70 -15.54
CA PRO A 47 -11.54 2.18 -16.31
C PRO A 47 -11.29 0.70 -16.02
N GLN A 48 -10.77 -0.04 -17.02
CA GLN A 48 -10.40 -1.46 -16.87
C GLN A 48 -9.46 -1.68 -15.69
N CYS A 49 -8.60 -0.72 -15.38
CA CYS A 49 -7.69 -0.74 -14.23
C CYS A 49 -8.39 -1.03 -12.89
N LEU A 50 -9.67 -0.68 -12.73
CA LEU A 50 -10.41 -1.02 -11.50
C LEU A 50 -10.65 -2.52 -11.40
N GLN A 51 -11.09 -3.14 -12.47
CA GLN A 51 -11.31 -4.59 -12.53
C GLN A 51 -9.98 -5.33 -12.32
N ASP A 52 -8.94 -4.91 -13.03
CA ASP A 52 -7.60 -5.51 -12.93
C ASP A 52 -7.06 -5.41 -11.48
N ALA A 53 -7.30 -4.28 -10.81
CA ALA A 53 -6.86 -4.07 -9.43
C ALA A 53 -7.59 -5.00 -8.44
N LEU A 54 -8.90 -5.17 -8.59
CA LEU A 54 -9.68 -6.08 -7.75
C LEU A 54 -9.24 -7.54 -7.97
N GLU A 55 -9.07 -7.97 -9.21
CA GLU A 55 -8.62 -9.31 -9.56
C GLU A 55 -7.22 -9.60 -9.01
N GLN A 56 -6.26 -8.67 -9.19
CA GLN A 56 -4.90 -8.85 -8.69
C GLN A 56 -4.84 -8.86 -7.16
N LEU A 57 -5.70 -8.11 -6.47
CA LEU A 57 -5.80 -8.17 -5.01
C LEU A 57 -6.39 -9.50 -4.53
N ILE A 58 -7.40 -10.05 -5.22
CA ILE A 58 -7.92 -11.40 -4.92
C ILE A 58 -6.79 -12.44 -5.07
N GLU A 59 -6.07 -12.40 -6.18
CA GLU A 59 -4.94 -13.31 -6.42
C GLU A 59 -3.83 -13.17 -5.35
N TYR A 60 -3.56 -11.94 -4.89
CA TYR A 60 -2.60 -11.69 -3.81
C TYR A 60 -3.06 -12.33 -2.50
N PHE A 61 -4.31 -12.15 -2.11
CA PHE A 61 -4.86 -12.75 -0.88
C PHE A 61 -4.96 -14.28 -0.97
N ASP A 62 -5.09 -14.82 -2.18
CA ASP A 62 -5.09 -16.26 -2.46
C ASP A 62 -3.66 -16.85 -2.65
N HIS A 63 -2.60 -16.08 -2.37
CA HIS A 63 -1.20 -16.47 -2.56
C HIS A 63 -0.83 -16.85 -4.00
N ARG A 64 -1.60 -16.41 -5.00
CA ARG A 64 -1.37 -16.67 -6.43
C ARG A 64 -0.62 -15.54 -7.13
N ARG A 65 -0.46 -14.39 -6.46
CA ARG A 65 0.22 -13.20 -6.99
C ARG A 65 1.25 -12.66 -5.99
N LEU A 66 2.48 -12.49 -6.45
CA LEU A 66 3.58 -11.94 -5.66
C LEU A 66 3.97 -10.51 -6.08
N VAL A 67 3.62 -10.12 -7.31
CA VAL A 67 3.94 -8.81 -7.90
C VAL A 67 2.69 -8.24 -8.56
N PHE A 68 2.38 -7.00 -8.28
CA PHE A 68 1.30 -6.27 -8.93
C PHE A 68 1.78 -5.64 -10.23
N ASP A 69 0.98 -5.79 -11.29
CA ASP A 69 1.15 -5.14 -12.58
C ASP A 69 0.00 -4.15 -12.80
N LEU A 70 0.07 -3.05 -12.08
CA LEU A 70 -0.97 -2.01 -12.06
C LEU A 70 -0.33 -0.62 -12.15
N PRO A 71 -0.85 0.26 -12.98
CA PRO A 71 -0.45 1.65 -12.96
C PRO A 71 -0.87 2.30 -11.64
N ILE A 72 0.03 3.05 -11.01
CA ILE A 72 -0.26 3.85 -9.83
C ILE A 72 -0.33 5.32 -10.22
N ASP A 73 -1.33 6.01 -9.73
CA ASP A 73 -1.44 7.45 -9.92
C ASP A 73 -0.53 8.18 -8.93
N TRP A 74 0.64 8.55 -9.39
CA TRP A 74 1.66 9.24 -8.60
C TRP A 74 1.46 10.78 -8.51
N ARG A 75 0.44 11.32 -9.16
CA ARG A 75 0.21 12.78 -9.23
C ARG A 75 0.01 13.37 -7.83
N GLY A 76 0.54 14.57 -7.63
CA GLY A 76 0.42 15.32 -6.38
C GLY A 76 1.27 14.80 -5.22
N MET A 77 2.10 13.78 -5.42
CA MET A 77 3.01 13.30 -4.38
C MET A 77 4.26 14.20 -4.30
N ARG A 78 4.66 14.52 -3.07
CA ARG A 78 5.89 15.28 -2.82
C ARG A 78 7.12 14.44 -3.22
N PRO A 79 8.20 15.04 -3.76
CA PRO A 79 9.35 14.32 -4.31
C PRO A 79 9.95 13.27 -3.36
N PHE A 80 10.19 13.62 -2.09
CA PHE A 80 10.74 12.67 -1.11
C PHE A 80 9.78 11.51 -0.84
N SER A 81 8.49 11.80 -0.65
CA SER A 81 7.48 10.77 -0.41
C SER A 81 7.32 9.83 -1.60
N LEU A 82 7.42 10.35 -2.82
CA LEU A 82 7.41 9.57 -4.05
C LEU A 82 8.62 8.63 -4.10
N ALA A 83 9.82 9.16 -3.86
CA ALA A 83 11.05 8.37 -3.85
C ALA A 83 11.00 7.26 -2.78
N ALA A 84 10.56 7.59 -1.56
CA ALA A 84 10.43 6.61 -0.47
C ALA A 84 9.41 5.50 -0.80
N ARG A 85 8.28 5.85 -1.42
CA ARG A 85 7.26 4.86 -1.83
C ARG A 85 7.74 3.97 -2.97
N LYS A 86 8.45 4.52 -3.95
CA LYS A 86 9.08 3.72 -5.02
C LYS A 86 10.13 2.77 -4.46
N ALA A 87 10.94 3.21 -3.50
CA ALA A 87 11.90 2.34 -2.81
C ALA A 87 11.18 1.22 -2.03
N ALA A 88 10.07 1.52 -1.36
CA ALA A 88 9.26 0.52 -0.68
C ALA A 88 8.61 -0.46 -1.68
N GLN A 89 8.14 0.01 -2.82
CA GLN A 89 7.53 -0.82 -3.87
C GLN A 89 8.53 -1.85 -4.43
N ALA A 90 9.81 -1.54 -4.42
CA ALA A 90 10.87 -2.45 -4.86
C ALA A 90 11.20 -3.56 -3.86
N ILE A 91 10.64 -3.55 -2.62
CA ILE A 91 10.85 -4.62 -1.64
C ILE A 91 10.08 -5.86 -2.09
N PRO A 92 10.75 -7.01 -2.32
CA PRO A 92 10.08 -8.22 -2.78
C PRO A 92 9.07 -8.77 -1.77
N TYR A 93 8.12 -9.55 -2.26
CA TYR A 93 7.16 -10.32 -1.46
C TYR A 93 7.89 -11.19 -0.42
N GLY A 94 7.39 -11.18 0.81
CA GLY A 94 7.97 -11.94 1.92
C GLY A 94 9.26 -11.37 2.52
N GLN A 95 9.79 -10.27 1.98
CA GLN A 95 10.98 -9.59 2.51
C GLN A 95 10.60 -8.30 3.23
N THR A 96 11.48 -7.88 4.13
CA THR A 96 11.35 -6.60 4.83
C THR A 96 12.62 -5.75 4.68
N ARG A 97 12.46 -4.45 4.85
CA ARG A 97 13.57 -3.47 4.99
C ARG A 97 13.26 -2.56 6.16
N THR A 98 14.29 -2.07 6.81
CA THR A 98 14.10 -1.10 7.88
C THR A 98 13.89 0.31 7.32
N TYR A 99 13.25 1.18 8.10
CA TYR A 99 13.14 2.61 7.74
C TYR A 99 14.52 3.25 7.51
N HIS A 100 15.55 2.79 8.24
CA HIS A 100 16.91 3.27 8.10
C HIS A 100 17.56 2.82 6.79
N GLU A 101 17.42 1.55 6.41
CA GLU A 101 17.93 1.04 5.11
C GLU A 101 17.32 1.80 3.94
N LEU A 102 16.00 2.05 3.95
CA LEU A 102 15.38 2.87 2.90
C LEU A 102 15.88 4.32 2.92
N ALA A 103 16.12 4.89 4.10
CA ALA A 103 16.67 6.23 4.21
C ALA A 103 18.09 6.31 3.63
N LEU A 104 18.93 5.30 3.88
CA LEU A 104 20.27 5.20 3.28
C LEU A 104 20.20 5.08 1.76
N GLN A 105 19.31 4.24 1.24
CA GLN A 105 19.11 4.08 -0.21
C GLN A 105 18.69 5.40 -0.90
N LEU A 106 18.09 6.32 -0.15
CA LEU A 106 17.65 7.63 -0.62
C LEU A 106 18.69 8.74 -0.35
N ASP A 107 19.91 8.39 0.03
CA ASP A 107 20.98 9.35 0.41
C ASP A 107 20.57 10.28 1.57
N LYS A 108 19.77 9.75 2.50
CA LYS A 108 19.27 10.47 3.67
C LYS A 108 19.55 9.69 4.97
N PRO A 109 20.82 9.59 5.42
CA PRO A 109 21.19 8.72 6.56
C PRO A 109 20.41 9.02 7.85
N HIS A 110 19.95 10.25 8.04
CA HIS A 110 19.10 10.64 9.18
C HIS A 110 17.59 10.68 8.84
N GLY A 111 17.20 10.16 7.67
CA GLY A 111 15.86 10.28 7.11
C GLY A 111 14.84 9.23 7.56
N ALA A 112 15.19 8.30 8.47
CA ALA A 112 14.31 7.19 8.85
C ALA A 112 12.92 7.64 9.33
N ARG A 113 12.84 8.75 10.11
CA ARG A 113 11.56 9.33 10.54
C ARG A 113 10.74 9.86 9.35
N ALA A 114 11.38 10.50 8.37
CA ALA A 114 10.71 11.01 7.17
C ALA A 114 10.20 9.87 6.28
N VAL A 115 10.96 8.78 6.15
CA VAL A 115 10.51 7.53 5.50
C VAL A 115 9.29 6.97 6.24
N GLY A 116 9.34 6.90 7.57
CA GLY A 116 8.22 6.47 8.40
C GLY A 116 6.94 7.28 8.15
N GLN A 117 7.06 8.61 8.06
CA GLN A 117 5.93 9.48 7.73
C GLN A 117 5.41 9.25 6.30
N ALA A 118 6.30 9.03 5.33
CA ALA A 118 5.90 8.71 3.95
C ALA A 118 5.14 7.38 3.87
N MET A 119 5.55 6.37 4.66
CA MET A 119 4.87 5.08 4.77
C MET A 119 3.52 5.20 5.48
N ALA A 120 3.44 5.92 6.59
CA ALA A 120 2.18 6.12 7.34
C ALA A 120 1.11 6.87 6.52
N ARG A 121 1.53 7.72 5.58
CA ARG A 121 0.64 8.47 4.67
C ARG A 121 0.55 7.85 3.27
N ASN A 122 0.86 6.57 3.14
CA ASN A 122 0.74 5.86 1.88
C ASN A 122 -0.74 5.74 1.46
N PRO A 123 -1.15 6.31 0.32
CA PRO A 123 -2.54 6.25 -0.13
C PRO A 123 -2.89 4.91 -0.80
N VAL A 124 -1.92 4.09 -1.15
CA VAL A 124 -2.09 2.86 -1.93
C VAL A 124 -1.40 1.67 -1.22
N PRO A 125 -1.77 1.37 0.06
CA PRO A 125 -1.19 0.23 0.77
C PRO A 125 -1.42 -1.08 0.01
N ILE A 126 -0.61 -2.09 0.31
CA ILE A 126 -0.50 -3.39 -0.37
C ILE A 126 0.22 -3.26 -1.71
N LEU A 127 -0.26 -2.46 -2.66
CA LEU A 127 0.41 -2.23 -3.95
C LEU A 127 1.74 -1.48 -3.75
N ILE A 128 1.75 -0.51 -2.84
CA ILE A 128 2.97 0.08 -2.28
C ILE A 128 3.14 -0.54 -0.89
N PRO A 129 4.01 -1.54 -0.73
CA PRO A 129 4.01 -2.42 0.44
C PRO A 129 4.67 -1.76 1.67
N CYS A 130 4.07 -0.69 2.19
CA CYS A 130 4.55 -0.03 3.40
C CYS A 130 4.56 -0.96 4.63
N HIS A 131 3.81 -2.08 4.59
CA HIS A 131 3.88 -3.12 5.61
C HIS A 131 5.24 -3.86 5.63
N ARG A 132 5.99 -3.89 4.52
CA ARG A 132 7.34 -4.49 4.43
C ARG A 132 8.43 -3.59 5.02
N VAL A 133 8.08 -2.37 5.50
CA VAL A 133 9.04 -1.45 6.13
C VAL A 133 8.87 -1.48 7.63
N VAL A 134 9.93 -1.87 8.37
CA VAL A 134 9.91 -2.18 9.81
C VAL A 134 10.92 -1.35 10.59
N GLY A 135 10.84 -1.38 11.92
CA GLY A 135 11.87 -0.79 12.79
C GLY A 135 13.21 -1.53 12.68
N ALA A 136 14.30 -0.88 13.09
CA ALA A 136 15.64 -1.50 13.10
C ALA A 136 15.72 -2.69 14.08
N ASP A 137 14.87 -2.69 15.08
CA ASP A 137 14.66 -3.76 16.06
C ASP A 137 13.63 -4.81 15.61
N GLY A 138 13.17 -4.74 14.36
CA GLY A 138 12.10 -5.58 13.83
C GLY A 138 10.69 -5.16 14.25
N SER A 139 10.54 -4.13 15.09
CA SER A 139 9.25 -3.68 15.59
C SER A 139 8.34 -3.17 14.46
N LEU A 140 7.06 -3.51 14.58
CA LEU A 140 6.04 -3.02 13.65
C LEU A 140 5.59 -1.63 14.09
N ARG A 141 5.75 -0.63 13.21
CA ARG A 141 5.35 0.75 13.46
C ARG A 141 4.52 1.27 12.29
N GLY A 142 3.58 2.15 12.59
CA GLY A 142 2.91 3.03 11.63
C GLY A 142 2.33 2.37 10.37
N PHE A 143 1.12 1.86 10.48
CA PHE A 143 0.31 1.47 9.32
C PHE A 143 -1.02 2.23 9.37
N GLY A 144 -1.43 2.84 8.27
CA GLY A 144 -2.58 3.76 8.21
C GLY A 144 -3.96 3.09 8.16
N ALA A 145 -4.09 1.82 8.51
CA ALA A 145 -5.36 1.10 8.58
C ALA A 145 -5.94 1.11 10.01
N PRO A 146 -7.25 0.89 10.17
CA PRO A 146 -7.82 0.51 11.47
C PRO A 146 -7.05 -0.69 12.03
N ASN A 147 -6.74 -0.71 13.32
CA ASN A 147 -5.88 -1.72 13.96
C ASN A 147 -4.48 -1.83 13.30
N GLY A 148 -3.88 -0.72 12.92
CA GLY A 148 -2.73 -0.57 12.03
C GLY A 148 -1.60 -1.60 12.21
N ILE A 149 -1.12 -1.83 13.45
CA ILE A 149 -0.04 -2.79 13.73
C ILE A 149 -0.50 -4.23 13.46
N GLU A 150 -1.73 -4.59 13.86
CA GLU A 150 -2.29 -5.92 13.65
C GLU A 150 -2.49 -6.20 12.16
N THR A 151 -3.04 -5.25 11.42
CA THR A 151 -3.20 -5.37 9.95
C THR A 151 -1.85 -5.54 9.27
N LYS A 152 -0.85 -4.78 9.69
CA LYS A 152 0.53 -4.92 9.18
C LYS A 152 1.11 -6.30 9.46
N ALA A 153 0.93 -6.80 10.68
CA ALA A 153 1.38 -8.14 11.07
C ALA A 153 0.69 -9.23 10.22
N ARG A 154 -0.63 -9.11 10.00
CA ARG A 154 -1.38 -10.07 9.16
C ARG A 154 -0.88 -10.09 7.72
N LEU A 155 -0.59 -8.92 7.12
CA LEU A 155 -0.02 -8.86 5.76
C LEU A 155 1.36 -9.50 5.69
N LEU A 156 2.23 -9.24 6.68
CA LEU A 156 3.56 -9.87 6.75
C LEU A 156 3.47 -11.38 6.92
N LEU A 157 2.57 -11.87 7.78
CA LEU A 157 2.33 -13.31 7.96
C LEU A 157 1.78 -13.96 6.69
N LEU A 158 0.83 -13.29 6.01
CA LEU A 158 0.30 -13.74 4.71
C LEU A 158 1.43 -13.91 3.69
N GLU A 159 2.42 -13.02 3.71
CA GLU A 159 3.58 -13.07 2.83
C GLU A 159 4.67 -14.04 3.30
N GLY A 160 4.47 -14.74 4.41
CA GLY A 160 5.46 -15.67 4.97
C GLY A 160 6.69 -15.00 5.59
N SER A 161 6.61 -13.69 5.86
CA SER A 161 7.69 -12.97 6.54
C SER A 161 7.83 -13.43 7.98
N ARG A 162 9.07 -13.66 8.44
CA ARG A 162 9.33 -13.92 9.86
C ARG A 162 9.16 -12.62 10.65
N LEU A 163 8.15 -12.57 11.50
CA LEU A 163 8.03 -11.50 12.48
C LEU A 163 9.04 -11.76 13.60
N VAL A 164 9.85 -10.76 13.92
CA VAL A 164 10.67 -10.81 15.15
C VAL A 164 9.70 -10.51 16.29
N ALA A 165 9.55 -11.48 17.18
CA ALA A 165 8.73 -11.38 18.38
C ALA A 165 9.38 -10.42 19.41
#